data_2cab5e7f128b3c9f89dca1ad9545e958
#
_entry.id   2cab5e7f128b3c9f89dca1ad9545e958
#
_cell.length_a   1.000
_cell.length_b   1.000
_cell.length_c   1.000
_cell.angle_alpha   90.00
_cell.angle_beta   90.00
_cell.angle_gamma   90.00
#
_symmetry.space_group_name_H-M   'P 1'
#
loop_
_entity.id
_entity.type
_entity.pdbx_description
1 polymer ?
#
loop_
_entity_poly.entity_id
_entity_poly.type
_entity_poly.pdbx_seq_one_letter_code
_entity_poly.pdbx_strand_id
1 'polypeptide(L)'
;MPPNNLKSIGAAEMKQSLFGSALSYEDIIDSPFTWTQQTIVGPEDMDGTPCQILESKPGKGHTSSYSSVKSWIDSRRLVPLRIEKYDSSGKVVRRINTTRVLLEGGDSLPVDLKVYGPGGSVTHITGSRLKRGVSYADTDFTPEGFKLLNAPPGSGSSE
;
A
#
# COMPACT_ATOMS: atom_id res chain seq x y z
N MET A 1 4.03 -2.05 24.54
CA MET A 1 5.14 -1.97 23.57
C MET A 1 6.12 -0.92 24.05
N PRO A 2 7.35 -1.22 24.35
CA PRO A 2 8.29 -0.19 24.76
C PRO A 2 8.50 0.78 23.57
N PRO A 3 8.37 2.08 23.78
CA PRO A 3 8.26 3.06 22.70
C PRO A 3 9.54 3.35 21.91
N ASN A 4 10.62 2.60 22.11
CA ASN A 4 11.93 2.99 21.62
C ASN A 4 12.75 1.92 20.88
N ASN A 5 12.16 0.77 20.52
CA ASN A 5 12.88 -0.25 19.76
C ASN A 5 12.65 -0.08 18.26
N LEU A 6 13.44 0.80 17.64
CA LEU A 6 13.55 0.85 16.17
C LEU A 6 14.35 -0.38 15.73
N LYS A 7 13.74 -1.21 14.89
CA LYS A 7 14.36 -2.39 14.31
C LYS A 7 14.43 -2.23 12.79
N SER A 8 15.59 -2.51 12.23
CA SER A 8 15.73 -2.61 10.77
C SER A 8 15.03 -3.87 10.28
N ILE A 9 14.25 -3.74 9.21
CA ILE A 9 13.55 -4.85 8.56
C ILE A 9 14.40 -5.37 7.41
N GLY A 10 14.86 -6.62 7.51
CA GLY A 10 15.63 -7.29 6.48
C GLY A 10 14.74 -7.92 5.39
N ALA A 11 15.37 -8.38 4.30
CA ALA A 11 14.66 -8.95 3.16
C ALA A 11 13.76 -10.15 3.52
N ALA A 12 14.18 -10.99 4.46
CA ALA A 12 13.37 -12.12 4.92
C ALA A 12 12.14 -11.69 5.73
N GLU A 13 12.24 -10.56 6.44
CA GLU A 13 11.14 -10.03 7.24
C GLU A 13 10.11 -9.27 6.40
N MET A 14 10.49 -8.78 5.23
CA MET A 14 9.60 -8.08 4.29
C MET A 14 8.37 -8.93 3.89
N LYS A 15 8.54 -10.24 3.84
CA LYS A 15 7.47 -11.19 3.48
C LYS A 15 6.54 -11.53 4.63
N GLN A 16 6.93 -11.18 5.86
CA GLN A 16 6.15 -11.48 7.05
C GLN A 16 4.89 -10.63 7.12
N SER A 17 3.88 -11.18 7.79
CA SER A 17 2.62 -10.48 8.04
C SER A 17 2.85 -9.25 8.91
N LEU A 18 2.29 -8.12 8.46
CA LEU A 18 2.27 -6.88 9.22
C LEU A 18 1.27 -7.01 10.37
N PHE A 19 1.75 -7.12 11.61
CA PHE A 19 0.93 -7.24 12.82
C PHE A 19 -0.14 -8.35 12.75
N GLY A 20 0.15 -9.47 12.10
CA GLY A 20 -0.80 -10.57 11.94
C GLY A 20 -1.94 -10.30 10.95
N SER A 21 -1.87 -9.22 10.18
CA SER A 21 -2.86 -8.87 9.17
C SER A 21 -2.66 -9.66 7.86
N ALA A 22 -3.58 -9.48 6.92
CA ALA A 22 -3.48 -10.03 5.56
C ALA A 22 -2.42 -9.31 4.69
N LEU A 23 -1.83 -8.22 5.17
CA LEU A 23 -0.74 -7.49 4.52
C LEU A 23 0.62 -7.99 4.99
N SER A 24 1.63 -7.89 4.13
CA SER A 24 3.03 -8.03 4.51
C SER A 24 3.69 -6.66 4.67
N TYR A 25 4.88 -6.62 5.27
CA TYR A 25 5.68 -5.39 5.32
C TYR A 25 5.99 -4.87 3.91
N GLU A 26 6.27 -5.76 2.96
CA GLU A 26 6.50 -5.39 1.56
C GLU A 26 5.31 -4.65 0.95
N ASP A 27 4.08 -5.03 1.27
CA ASP A 27 2.87 -4.40 0.75
C ASP A 27 2.74 -2.92 1.13
N ILE A 28 3.35 -2.52 2.24
CA ILE A 28 3.35 -1.13 2.71
C ILE A 28 4.53 -0.33 2.16
N ILE A 29 5.68 -0.97 2.02
CA ILE A 29 6.95 -0.29 1.69
C ILE A 29 7.13 -0.17 0.18
N ASP A 30 6.74 -1.18 -0.59
CA ASP A 30 6.93 -1.24 -2.03
C ASP A 30 5.64 -0.94 -2.80
N SER A 31 5.76 -0.13 -3.84
CA SER A 31 4.63 0.20 -4.71
C SER A 31 4.86 -0.35 -6.11
N PRO A 32 4.01 -1.27 -6.59
CA PRO A 32 4.13 -1.82 -7.94
C PRO A 32 3.96 -0.76 -9.04
N PHE A 33 3.31 0.35 -8.74
CA PHE A 33 3.15 1.47 -9.69
C PHE A 33 4.47 2.21 -10.00
N THR A 34 5.49 2.01 -9.18
CA THR A 34 6.83 2.58 -9.39
C THR A 34 7.79 1.63 -10.11
N TRP A 35 7.39 0.40 -10.34
CA TRP A 35 8.22 -0.58 -11.05
C TRP A 35 8.44 -0.19 -12.51
N THR A 36 9.57 -0.61 -13.07
CA THR A 36 9.99 -0.17 -14.42
C THR A 36 9.21 -0.79 -15.56
N GLN A 37 8.60 -1.96 -15.34
CA GLN A 37 7.83 -2.67 -16.36
C GLN A 37 6.34 -2.48 -16.11
N GLN A 38 5.70 -1.66 -16.93
CA GLN A 38 4.27 -1.37 -16.88
C GLN A 38 3.64 -1.66 -18.24
N THR A 39 2.54 -2.41 -18.26
CA THR A 39 1.83 -2.76 -19.48
C THR A 39 0.32 -2.61 -19.27
N ILE A 40 -0.35 -1.91 -20.19
CA ILE A 40 -1.82 -1.90 -20.23
C ILE A 40 -2.27 -3.17 -20.94
N VAL A 41 -2.96 -4.05 -20.21
CA VAL A 41 -3.44 -5.34 -20.71
C VAL A 41 -4.73 -5.15 -21.55
N GLY A 42 -5.61 -4.27 -21.13
CA GLY A 42 -6.85 -3.96 -21.83
C GLY A 42 -7.99 -3.53 -20.92
N PRO A 43 -9.15 -3.22 -21.49
CA PRO A 43 -10.32 -2.82 -20.72
C PRO A 43 -11.03 -4.04 -20.10
N GLU A 44 -11.62 -3.84 -18.94
CA GLU A 44 -12.54 -4.77 -18.29
C GLU A 44 -13.55 -3.99 -17.46
N ASP A 45 -14.82 -4.40 -17.51
CA ASP A 45 -15.84 -3.84 -16.66
C ASP A 45 -15.84 -4.54 -15.31
N MET A 46 -15.84 -3.77 -14.24
CA MET A 46 -15.95 -4.25 -12.86
C MET A 46 -17.25 -3.76 -12.24
N ASP A 47 -18.23 -4.62 -12.17
CA ASP A 47 -19.54 -4.34 -11.55
C ASP A 47 -20.18 -3.04 -12.09
N GLY A 48 -20.13 -2.85 -13.41
CA GLY A 48 -20.65 -1.67 -14.09
C GLY A 48 -19.68 -0.48 -14.15
N THR A 49 -18.46 -0.63 -13.66
CA THR A 49 -17.42 0.41 -13.75
C THR A 49 -16.38 0.06 -14.81
N PRO A 50 -16.25 0.86 -15.89
CA PRO A 50 -15.22 0.64 -16.89
C PRO A 50 -13.82 0.84 -16.30
N CYS A 51 -12.99 -0.19 -16.41
CA CYS A 51 -11.60 -0.16 -15.93
C CYS A 51 -10.61 -0.44 -17.06
N GLN A 52 -9.37 -0.03 -16.85
CA GLN A 52 -8.20 -0.52 -17.57
C GLN A 52 -7.38 -1.40 -16.64
N ILE A 53 -6.89 -2.52 -17.17
CA ILE A 53 -6.00 -3.40 -16.41
C ILE A 53 -4.55 -2.99 -16.69
N LEU A 54 -3.84 -2.60 -15.64
CA LEU A 54 -2.41 -2.35 -15.66
C LEU A 54 -1.69 -3.56 -15.07
N GLU A 55 -0.74 -4.13 -15.81
CA GLU A 55 0.18 -5.14 -15.32
C GLU A 55 1.53 -4.51 -14.99
N SER A 56 1.99 -4.72 -13.77
CA SER A 56 3.28 -4.23 -13.27
C SER A 56 4.17 -5.42 -12.97
N LYS A 57 5.43 -5.37 -13.45
CA LYS A 57 6.45 -6.38 -13.16
C LYS A 57 7.69 -5.72 -12.60
N PRO A 58 8.36 -6.35 -11.59
CA PRO A 58 9.62 -5.83 -11.11
C PRO A 58 10.67 -5.90 -12.21
N GLY A 59 11.40 -4.80 -12.41
CA GLY A 59 12.49 -4.74 -13.37
C GLY A 59 13.76 -5.41 -12.86
N LYS A 60 14.79 -5.44 -13.71
CA LYS A 60 16.11 -5.92 -13.31
C LYS A 60 16.65 -5.13 -12.12
N GLY A 61 17.15 -5.85 -11.10
CA GLY A 61 17.70 -5.24 -9.88
C GLY A 61 16.65 -4.87 -8.83
N HIS A 62 15.37 -5.04 -9.12
CA HIS A 62 14.30 -4.89 -8.13
C HIS A 62 13.89 -6.26 -7.58
N THR A 63 14.00 -6.44 -6.28
CA THR A 63 13.60 -7.68 -5.60
C THR A 63 12.22 -7.53 -5.01
N SER A 64 11.29 -8.39 -5.44
CA SER A 64 9.94 -8.46 -4.88
C SER A 64 9.56 -9.91 -4.62
N SER A 65 8.66 -10.13 -3.65
CA SER A 65 8.02 -11.43 -3.43
C SER A 65 7.01 -11.77 -4.54
N TYR A 66 6.61 -10.78 -5.31
CA TYR A 66 5.62 -10.93 -6.37
C TYR A 66 6.29 -10.95 -7.74
N SER A 67 5.83 -11.84 -8.61
CA SER A 67 6.28 -11.91 -10.00
C SER A 67 5.59 -10.88 -10.89
N SER A 68 4.33 -10.56 -10.56
CA SER A 68 3.54 -9.53 -11.23
C SER A 68 2.41 -9.05 -10.35
N VAL A 69 1.90 -7.88 -10.68
CA VAL A 69 0.73 -7.28 -10.05
C VAL A 69 -0.20 -6.77 -11.15
N LYS A 70 -1.48 -7.11 -11.07
CA LYS A 70 -2.52 -6.54 -11.93
C LYS A 70 -3.41 -5.60 -11.15
N SER A 71 -3.64 -4.43 -11.71
CA SER A 71 -4.46 -3.39 -11.11
C SER A 71 -5.60 -3.01 -12.06
N TRP A 72 -6.84 -3.15 -11.60
CA TRP A 72 -8.04 -2.68 -12.30
C TRP A 72 -8.28 -1.23 -11.90
N ILE A 73 -8.00 -0.33 -12.82
CA ILE A 73 -8.04 1.11 -12.60
C ILE A 73 -9.30 1.67 -13.24
N ASP A 74 -10.15 2.32 -12.44
CA ASP A 74 -11.32 3.05 -12.93
C ASP A 74 -10.90 4.08 -13.99
N SER A 75 -11.43 3.94 -15.20
CA SER A 75 -11.03 4.78 -16.34
C SER A 75 -11.40 6.25 -16.18
N ARG A 76 -12.36 6.58 -15.32
CA ARG A 76 -12.81 7.96 -15.06
C ARG A 76 -12.11 8.58 -13.87
N ARG A 77 -12.11 7.86 -12.72
CA ARG A 77 -11.60 8.36 -11.45
C ARG A 77 -10.09 8.12 -11.27
N LEU A 78 -9.48 7.28 -12.12
CA LEU A 78 -8.07 6.87 -12.06
C LEU A 78 -7.67 6.28 -10.70
N VAL A 79 -8.58 5.54 -10.10
CA VAL A 79 -8.41 4.88 -8.80
C VAL A 79 -8.34 3.37 -9.03
N PRO A 80 -7.38 2.66 -8.45
CA PRO A 80 -7.39 1.20 -8.46
C PRO A 80 -8.54 0.67 -7.60
N LEU A 81 -9.45 -0.08 -8.24
CA LEU A 81 -10.59 -0.71 -7.56
C LEU A 81 -10.26 -2.12 -7.09
N ARG A 82 -9.35 -2.80 -7.78
CA ARG A 82 -8.82 -4.10 -7.42
C ARG A 82 -7.35 -4.18 -7.76
N ILE A 83 -6.58 -4.79 -6.88
CA ILE A 83 -5.17 -5.12 -7.10
C ILE A 83 -4.99 -6.60 -6.77
N GLU A 84 -4.44 -7.37 -7.70
CA GLU A 84 -4.08 -8.77 -7.50
C GLU A 84 -2.57 -8.94 -7.64
N LYS A 85 -1.97 -9.59 -6.64
CA LYS A 85 -0.54 -9.85 -6.58
C LYS A 85 -0.28 -11.34 -6.79
N TYR A 86 0.59 -11.66 -7.72
CA TYR A 86 0.86 -13.02 -8.19
C TYR A 86 2.25 -13.48 -7.74
N ASP A 87 2.36 -14.75 -7.37
CA ASP A 87 3.65 -15.40 -7.12
C ASP A 87 4.31 -15.87 -8.42
N SER A 88 5.47 -16.51 -8.30
CA SER A 88 6.24 -17.03 -9.45
C SER A 88 5.53 -18.17 -10.19
N SER A 89 4.54 -18.81 -9.58
CA SER A 89 3.72 -19.85 -10.23
C SER A 89 2.51 -19.27 -10.98
N GLY A 90 2.29 -17.97 -10.91
CA GLY A 90 1.13 -17.29 -11.49
C GLY A 90 -0.14 -17.37 -10.64
N LYS A 91 -0.02 -17.77 -9.38
CA LYS A 91 -1.14 -17.85 -8.44
C LYS A 91 -1.33 -16.50 -7.74
N VAL A 92 -2.59 -16.09 -7.60
CA VAL A 92 -2.96 -14.93 -6.78
C VAL A 92 -2.70 -15.25 -5.32
N VAL A 93 -1.81 -14.52 -4.70
CA VAL A 93 -1.47 -14.67 -3.27
C VAL A 93 -2.03 -13.55 -2.42
N ARG A 94 -2.39 -12.42 -3.03
CA ARG A 94 -3.04 -11.31 -2.36
C ARG A 94 -4.00 -10.59 -3.30
N ARG A 95 -5.13 -10.16 -2.75
CA ARG A 95 -6.09 -9.30 -3.46
C ARG A 95 -6.47 -8.15 -2.56
N ILE A 96 -6.46 -6.95 -3.10
CA ILE A 96 -6.89 -5.73 -2.42
C ILE A 96 -8.06 -5.16 -3.22
N ASN A 97 -9.21 -5.03 -2.56
CA ASN A 97 -10.39 -4.38 -3.15
C ASN A 97 -10.60 -3.04 -2.48
N THR A 98 -10.80 -2.00 -3.27
CA THR A 98 -11.25 -0.70 -2.78
C THR A 98 -12.75 -0.76 -2.54
N THR A 99 -13.19 -0.52 -1.32
CA THR A 99 -14.61 -0.58 -0.93
C THR A 99 -15.23 0.80 -0.80
N ARG A 100 -14.41 1.85 -0.63
CA ARG A 100 -14.88 3.23 -0.63
C ARG A 100 -13.86 4.16 -1.28
N VAL A 101 -14.36 5.05 -2.12
CA VAL A 101 -13.60 6.11 -2.77
C VAL A 101 -14.10 7.45 -2.28
N LEU A 102 -13.20 8.34 -1.90
CA LEU A 102 -13.49 9.71 -1.50
C LEU A 102 -13.09 10.66 -2.62
N LEU A 103 -13.98 11.60 -2.96
CA LEU A 103 -13.66 12.71 -3.84
C LEU A 103 -13.25 13.92 -2.99
N GLU A 104 -12.04 14.41 -3.20
CA GLU A 104 -11.51 15.55 -2.50
C GLU A 104 -10.63 16.41 -3.40
N GLY A 105 -10.92 17.69 -3.48
CA GLY A 105 -10.15 18.65 -4.29
C GLY A 105 -10.08 18.32 -5.78
N GLY A 106 -11.09 17.62 -6.33
CA GLY A 106 -11.10 17.14 -7.71
C GLY A 106 -10.43 15.80 -7.94
N ASP A 107 -9.76 15.25 -6.94
CA ASP A 107 -9.12 13.93 -7.01
C ASP A 107 -9.94 12.86 -6.30
N SER A 108 -9.94 11.67 -6.86
CA SER A 108 -10.56 10.49 -6.24
C SER A 108 -9.49 9.66 -5.54
N LEU A 109 -9.76 9.28 -4.28
CA LEU A 109 -8.82 8.56 -3.43
C LEU A 109 -9.45 7.28 -2.87
N PRO A 110 -8.75 6.14 -2.93
CA PRO A 110 -9.20 4.93 -2.25
C PRO A 110 -8.99 5.11 -0.74
N VAL A 111 -10.04 5.03 0.04
CA VAL A 111 -9.96 5.27 1.50
C VAL A 111 -10.28 4.05 2.33
N ASP A 112 -11.17 3.17 1.87
CA ASP A 112 -11.44 1.90 2.54
C ASP A 112 -11.06 0.74 1.63
N LEU A 113 -10.34 -0.21 2.20
CA LEU A 113 -9.82 -1.37 1.48
C LEU A 113 -10.18 -2.65 2.22
N LYS A 114 -10.41 -3.70 1.44
CA LYS A 114 -10.51 -5.07 1.95
C LYS A 114 -9.39 -5.90 1.34
N VAL A 115 -8.55 -6.44 2.20
CA VAL A 115 -7.35 -7.19 1.81
C VAL A 115 -7.57 -8.66 2.08
N TYR A 116 -7.38 -9.48 1.07
CA TYR A 116 -7.39 -10.94 1.15
C TYR A 116 -5.95 -11.43 1.04
N GLY A 117 -5.49 -12.16 2.03
CA GLY A 117 -4.14 -12.71 2.11
C GLY A 117 -4.10 -14.23 2.06
N PRO A 118 -2.91 -14.80 2.23
CA PRO A 118 -2.72 -16.25 2.29
C PRO A 118 -3.52 -16.90 3.42
N GLY A 119 -3.94 -18.15 3.22
CA GLY A 119 -4.62 -18.92 4.25
C GLY A 119 -6.03 -18.42 4.59
N GLY A 120 -6.68 -17.69 3.69
CA GLY A 120 -8.01 -17.14 3.91
C GLY A 120 -8.05 -15.94 4.86
N SER A 121 -6.91 -15.34 5.18
CA SER A 121 -6.87 -14.12 6.01
C SER A 121 -7.52 -12.94 5.31
N VAL A 122 -8.27 -12.14 6.06
CA VAL A 122 -8.95 -10.94 5.57
C VAL A 122 -8.68 -9.79 6.53
N THR A 123 -8.34 -8.63 5.97
CA THR A 123 -8.12 -7.40 6.74
C THR A 123 -8.92 -6.26 6.12
N HIS A 124 -9.63 -5.51 6.96
CA HIS A 124 -10.29 -4.29 6.56
C HIS A 124 -9.45 -3.09 6.98
N ILE A 125 -9.19 -2.18 6.04
CA ILE A 125 -8.55 -0.89 6.29
C ILE A 125 -9.60 0.17 6.10
N THR A 126 -9.85 0.96 7.14
CA THR A 126 -10.83 2.04 7.11
C THR A 126 -10.13 3.38 7.26
N GLY A 127 -10.26 4.24 6.26
CA GLY A 127 -9.74 5.60 6.29
C GLY A 127 -10.69 6.52 7.05
N SER A 128 -10.25 7.06 8.18
CA SER A 128 -11.08 7.95 9.03
C SER A 128 -10.75 9.44 8.85
N ARG A 129 -9.54 9.76 8.42
CA ARG A 129 -9.06 11.13 8.23
C ARG A 129 -8.10 11.21 7.05
N LEU A 130 -8.26 12.26 6.25
CA LEU A 130 -7.31 12.64 5.21
C LEU A 130 -6.72 14.00 5.56
N LYS A 131 -5.39 14.10 5.52
CA LYS A 131 -4.67 15.36 5.69
C LYS A 131 -3.85 15.61 4.45
N ARG A 132 -4.13 16.69 3.74
CA ARG A 132 -3.42 17.14 2.54
C ARG A 132 -2.44 18.25 2.87
N GLY A 133 -1.48 18.47 1.98
CA GLY A 133 -0.50 19.55 2.12
C GLY A 133 0.45 19.36 3.31
N VAL A 134 0.60 18.13 3.81
CA VAL A 134 1.58 17.82 4.85
C VAL A 134 2.96 17.82 4.21
N SER A 135 3.87 18.60 4.80
CA SER A 135 5.27 18.63 4.39
C SER A 135 6.13 17.89 5.40
N TYR A 136 7.02 17.08 4.91
CA TYR A 136 8.01 16.35 5.72
C TYR A 136 9.41 16.76 5.30
N ALA A 137 10.31 16.91 6.27
CA ALA A 137 11.75 17.05 6.01
C ALA A 137 12.41 15.67 5.92
N ASP A 138 13.53 15.56 5.23
CA ASP A 138 14.26 14.28 5.14
C ASP A 138 14.65 13.73 6.52
N THR A 139 14.87 14.64 7.48
CA THR A 139 15.15 14.28 8.89
C THR A 139 14.01 13.57 9.59
N ASP A 140 12.76 13.76 9.14
CA ASP A 140 11.59 13.09 9.72
C ASP A 140 11.61 11.57 9.46
N PHE A 141 12.32 11.14 8.43
CA PHE A 141 12.50 9.74 8.06
C PHE A 141 13.75 9.11 8.69
N THR A 142 14.46 9.83 9.58
CA THR A 142 15.53 9.27 10.39
C THR A 142 14.97 8.62 11.66
N PRO A 143 15.71 7.69 12.31
CA PRO A 143 15.31 7.12 13.59
C PRO A 143 15.00 8.17 14.67
N GLU A 144 15.74 9.24 14.68
CA GLU A 144 15.60 10.36 15.64
C GLU A 144 14.35 11.17 15.32
N GLY A 145 14.13 11.52 14.04
CA GLY A 145 12.94 12.23 13.59
C GLY A 145 11.66 11.46 13.85
N PHE A 146 11.70 10.15 13.61
CA PHE A 146 10.55 9.27 13.87
C PHE A 146 10.18 9.21 15.35
N LYS A 147 11.15 9.27 16.27
CA LYS A 147 10.91 9.35 17.71
C LYS A 147 10.22 10.65 18.10
N LEU A 148 10.59 11.77 17.48
CA LEU A 148 9.98 13.07 17.73
C LEU A 148 8.54 13.15 17.27
N LEU A 149 8.22 12.57 16.10
CA LEU A 149 6.86 12.53 15.56
C LEU A 149 5.89 11.75 16.45
N ASN A 150 6.39 10.78 17.21
CA ASN A 150 5.60 9.92 18.09
C ASN A 150 5.68 10.34 19.58
N ALA A 151 6.32 11.46 19.88
CA ALA A 151 6.33 11.98 21.25
C ALA A 151 4.92 12.45 21.65
N PRO A 152 4.44 12.12 22.84
CA PRO A 152 3.14 12.60 23.31
C PRO A 152 3.14 14.14 23.38
N PRO A 153 2.03 14.80 22.98
CA PRO A 153 1.93 16.24 23.10
C PRO A 153 1.97 16.62 24.60
N GLY A 154 3.04 17.29 25.04
CA GLY A 154 3.11 17.79 26.42
C GLY A 154 4.46 17.76 27.13
N SER A 155 5.58 17.43 26.48
CA SER A 155 6.89 17.58 27.09
C SER A 155 7.65 18.84 26.63
N GLY A 156 6.92 19.92 26.40
CA GLY A 156 7.50 21.26 26.28
C GLY A 156 7.73 21.81 27.70
N SER A 157 8.98 21.79 28.13
CA SER A 157 9.43 22.40 29.37
C SER A 157 8.96 23.84 29.47
N SER A 158 8.22 24.09 30.53
CA SER A 158 8.10 25.45 31.10
C SER A 158 9.48 25.85 31.65
N GLU A 159 10.05 26.88 31.11
CA GLU A 159 10.87 27.88 31.79
C GLU A 159 10.50 29.24 31.25
#